data_98e2dd5be1426522f50f022c639463cb
#
_entry.id   98e2dd5be1426522f50f022c639463cb
#
_cell.length_a   1.000
_cell.length_b   1.000
_cell.length_c   1.000
_cell.angle_alpha   90.00
_cell.angle_beta   90.00
_cell.angle_gamma   90.00
#
_symmetry.space_group_name_H-M   'P 1'
#
loop_
_entity.id
_entity.type
_entity.pdbx_description
1 polymer ?
#
loop_
_entity_poly.entity_id
_entity_poly.type
_entity_poly.pdbx_seq_one_letter_code
_entity_poly.pdbx_strand_id
1 'polypeptide(L)'
;FSLVIVGFGFFILSVMIPSISSKVNDLRTDQVTETLLQCSTLPTTTECTVQLANKSAYEPVSPRLVVTETSPGSVVRTSTSILDSNLQDVTISGLANNLTYQFTIQYYKVDTVVENSTSLNSILKRFNLLIVLGTLAVLVVGVGLSFNYGRFAWLKKYFNF
;
A
#
# COMPACT_ATOMS: atom_id res chain seq x y z
N PHE A 1 -8.29 -7.18 35.01
CA PHE A 1 -7.15 -7.77 34.26
C PHE A 1 -7.55 -8.18 32.84
N SER A 2 -8.71 -8.83 32.68
CA SER A 2 -9.26 -9.33 31.43
C SER A 2 -9.60 -8.26 30.40
N LEU A 3 -10.23 -7.16 30.82
CA LEU A 3 -10.55 -6.02 29.95
C LEU A 3 -9.29 -5.34 29.41
N VAL A 4 -8.20 -5.34 30.18
CA VAL A 4 -6.90 -4.80 29.74
C VAL A 4 -6.29 -5.67 28.65
N ILE A 5 -6.38 -7.01 28.78
CA ILE A 5 -5.86 -7.95 27.78
C ILE A 5 -6.65 -7.84 26.47
N VAL A 6 -7.97 -7.75 26.53
CA VAL A 6 -8.83 -7.58 25.36
C VAL A 6 -8.56 -6.22 24.69
N GLY A 7 -8.45 -5.13 25.46
CA GLY A 7 -8.14 -3.81 24.94
C GLY A 7 -6.74 -3.74 24.29
N PHE A 8 -5.76 -4.39 24.89
CA PHE A 8 -4.40 -4.49 24.33
C PHE A 8 -4.37 -5.33 23.05
N GLY A 9 -5.16 -6.41 22.98
CA GLY A 9 -5.32 -7.20 21.76
C GLY A 9 -5.92 -6.39 20.61
N PHE A 10 -6.96 -5.58 20.86
CA PHE A 10 -7.52 -4.67 19.84
C PHE A 10 -6.53 -3.60 19.42
N PHE A 11 -5.76 -3.05 20.34
CA PHE A 11 -4.73 -2.06 20.01
C PHE A 11 -3.65 -2.65 19.10
N ILE A 12 -3.16 -3.85 19.41
CA ILE A 12 -2.18 -4.55 18.53
C ILE A 12 -2.78 -4.79 17.15
N LEU A 13 -4.03 -5.26 17.06
CA LEU A 13 -4.71 -5.48 15.79
C LEU A 13 -4.79 -4.20 14.94
N SER A 14 -5.21 -3.10 15.53
CA SER A 14 -5.43 -1.85 14.81
C SER A 14 -4.13 -1.19 14.31
N VAL A 15 -3.01 -1.39 15.03
CA VAL A 15 -1.73 -0.77 14.70
C VAL A 15 -0.83 -1.69 13.87
N MET A 16 -0.77 -2.97 14.19
CA MET A 16 0.18 -3.89 13.55
C MET A 16 -0.30 -4.39 12.18
N ILE A 17 -1.60 -4.62 11.97
CA ILE A 17 -2.09 -5.15 10.69
C ILE A 17 -1.78 -4.22 9.52
N PRO A 18 -2.06 -2.90 9.58
CA PRO A 18 -1.72 -2.00 8.49
C PRO A 18 -0.22 -1.95 8.20
N SER A 19 0.60 -1.94 9.26
CA SER A 19 2.06 -1.91 9.13
C SER A 19 2.62 -3.17 8.47
N ILE A 20 2.11 -4.35 8.83
CA ILE A 20 2.54 -5.62 8.23
C ILE A 20 2.04 -5.74 6.79
N SER A 21 0.81 -5.30 6.51
CA SER A 21 0.27 -5.28 5.16
C SER A 21 1.13 -4.44 4.21
N SER A 22 1.58 -3.27 4.64
CA SER A 22 2.51 -2.43 3.88
C SER A 22 3.82 -3.15 3.61
N LYS A 23 4.42 -3.78 4.63
CA LYS A 23 5.68 -4.52 4.47
C LYS A 23 5.57 -5.72 3.54
N VAL A 24 4.47 -6.46 3.60
CA VAL A 24 4.21 -7.57 2.68
C VAL A 24 4.08 -7.08 1.24
N ASN A 25 3.44 -5.92 1.04
CA ASN A 25 3.35 -5.33 -0.29
C ASN A 25 4.72 -4.87 -0.80
N ASP A 26 5.54 -4.25 0.06
CA ASP A 26 6.90 -3.83 -0.31
C ASP A 26 7.79 -5.02 -0.73
N LEU A 27 7.59 -6.21 -0.15
CA LEU A 27 8.29 -7.43 -0.55
C LEU A 27 7.87 -7.98 -1.93
N ARG A 28 6.74 -7.53 -2.45
CA ARG A 28 6.19 -7.95 -3.76
C ARG A 28 6.48 -6.94 -4.86
N THR A 29 7.14 -5.85 -4.55
CA THR A 29 7.35 -4.74 -5.47
C THR A 29 8.82 -4.41 -5.61
N ASP A 30 9.27 -4.14 -6.83
CA ASP A 30 10.59 -3.62 -7.15
C ASP A 30 10.51 -2.12 -7.41
N GLN A 31 11.46 -1.38 -6.86
CA GLN A 31 11.62 0.03 -7.22
C GLN A 31 12.32 0.15 -8.57
N VAL A 32 11.72 0.88 -9.48
CA VAL A 32 12.23 1.15 -10.83
C VAL A 32 12.40 2.66 -10.99
N THR A 33 13.48 3.03 -11.65
CA THR A 33 13.73 4.41 -12.08
C THR A 33 13.81 4.44 -13.61
N GLU A 34 12.89 5.16 -14.23
CA GLU A 34 12.93 5.44 -15.65
C GLU A 34 13.41 6.87 -15.88
N THR A 35 14.40 7.02 -16.73
CA THR A 35 15.02 8.29 -17.07
C THR A 35 14.70 8.68 -18.50
N LEU A 36 14.82 9.98 -18.80
CA LEU A 36 14.66 10.53 -20.16
C LEU A 36 13.25 10.30 -20.75
N LEU A 37 12.24 10.14 -19.92
CA LEU A 37 10.86 10.14 -20.39
C LEU A 37 10.51 11.54 -20.92
N GLN A 38 10.10 11.62 -22.18
CA GLN A 38 9.83 12.89 -22.86
C GLN A 38 8.35 13.07 -23.14
N CYS A 39 7.89 14.30 -22.97
CA CYS A 39 6.62 14.75 -23.51
C CYS A 39 6.68 16.22 -23.89
N SER A 40 5.80 16.63 -24.79
CA SER A 40 5.70 18.02 -25.25
C SER A 40 4.31 18.55 -24.97
N THR A 41 4.26 19.76 -24.40
CA THR A 41 3.01 20.47 -24.21
C THR A 41 2.60 21.15 -25.52
N LEU A 42 1.29 21.16 -25.79
CA LEU A 42 0.72 21.92 -26.90
C LEU A 42 0.59 23.40 -26.51
N PRO A 43 0.38 24.31 -27.50
CA PRO A 43 0.19 25.74 -27.22
C PRO A 43 -0.97 26.05 -26.27
N THR A 44 -1.93 25.14 -26.18
CA THR A 44 -3.18 25.32 -25.39
C THR A 44 -3.25 24.44 -24.15
N THR A 45 -2.26 23.56 -23.91
CA THR A 45 -2.28 22.62 -22.77
C THR A 45 -1.09 22.84 -21.86
N THR A 46 -1.33 22.76 -20.56
CA THR A 46 -0.33 22.87 -19.49
C THR A 46 -0.02 21.51 -18.86
N GLU A 47 -0.37 20.45 -19.53
CA GLU A 47 -0.18 19.07 -19.06
C GLU A 47 0.34 18.19 -20.19
N CYS A 48 1.01 17.13 -19.81
CA CYS A 48 1.42 16.07 -20.72
C CYS A 48 1.43 14.72 -20.03
N THR A 49 1.30 13.67 -20.81
CA THR A 49 1.29 12.29 -20.32
C THR A 49 2.52 11.56 -20.81
N VAL A 50 3.16 10.83 -19.90
CA VAL A 50 4.27 9.91 -20.20
C VAL A 50 3.85 8.50 -19.82
N GLN A 51 4.30 7.53 -20.61
CA GLN A 51 3.98 6.12 -20.39
C GLN A 51 5.17 5.43 -19.73
N LEU A 52 4.90 4.72 -18.62
CA LEU A 52 5.87 3.87 -17.93
C LEU A 52 6.05 2.56 -18.68
N ALA A 53 7.25 2.01 -18.69
CA ALA A 53 7.55 0.72 -19.30
C ALA A 53 6.81 -0.44 -18.59
N ASN A 54 6.58 -0.31 -17.29
CA ASN A 54 5.85 -1.31 -16.51
C ASN A 54 4.69 -0.66 -15.77
N LYS A 55 3.66 -1.46 -15.45
CA LYS A 55 2.57 -1.00 -14.58
C LYS A 55 3.05 -0.76 -13.16
N SER A 56 2.59 0.32 -12.55
CA SER A 56 2.81 0.59 -11.14
C SER A 56 2.11 -0.45 -10.26
N ALA A 57 2.74 -0.79 -9.15
CA ALA A 57 2.16 -1.67 -8.13
C ALA A 57 1.13 -0.97 -7.23
N TYR A 58 1.00 0.35 -7.33
CA TYR A 58 0.15 1.17 -6.47
C TYR A 58 -0.97 1.83 -7.26
N GLU A 59 -2.11 1.95 -6.59
CA GLU A 59 -3.33 2.57 -7.11
C GLU A 59 -3.14 4.08 -7.39
N PRO A 60 -3.91 4.66 -8.34
CA PRO A 60 -3.83 6.08 -8.67
C PRO A 60 -4.10 7.02 -7.49
N VAL A 61 -4.95 6.61 -6.55
CA VAL A 61 -5.35 7.42 -5.39
C VAL A 61 -4.22 7.62 -4.39
N SER A 62 -3.31 6.66 -4.31
CA SER A 62 -2.14 6.71 -3.40
C SER A 62 -0.90 6.19 -4.11
N PRO A 63 -0.48 6.82 -5.22
CA PRO A 63 0.65 6.37 -5.99
C PRO A 63 1.95 6.60 -5.21
N ARG A 64 2.77 5.55 -5.12
CA ARG A 64 4.16 5.68 -4.65
C ARG A 64 5.05 5.95 -5.85
N LEU A 65 4.95 7.15 -6.39
CA LEU A 65 5.81 7.59 -7.48
C LEU A 65 6.45 8.93 -7.13
N VAL A 66 7.66 9.14 -7.61
CA VAL A 66 8.39 10.41 -7.53
C VAL A 66 8.68 10.86 -8.94
N VAL A 67 8.16 12.02 -9.33
CA VAL A 67 8.36 12.62 -10.65
C VAL A 67 9.29 13.82 -10.52
N THR A 68 10.41 13.79 -11.23
CA THR A 68 11.39 14.88 -11.27
C THR A 68 11.56 15.33 -12.71
N GLU A 69 11.27 16.60 -12.97
CA GLU A 69 11.62 17.26 -14.22
C GLU A 69 13.14 17.42 -14.29
N THR A 70 13.75 17.00 -15.40
CA THR A 70 15.19 17.12 -15.60
C THR A 70 15.55 18.14 -16.70
N SER A 71 14.58 18.50 -17.55
CA SER A 71 14.71 19.53 -18.57
C SER A 71 13.34 20.14 -18.88
N PRO A 72 13.23 21.45 -19.09
CA PRO A 72 14.29 22.48 -19.11
C PRO A 72 14.80 22.89 -17.73
N GLY A 73 14.15 22.45 -16.64
CA GLY A 73 14.54 22.77 -15.26
C GLY A 73 14.95 21.50 -14.49
N SER A 74 15.08 21.66 -13.18
CA SER A 74 15.23 20.55 -12.24
C SER A 74 14.24 20.76 -11.11
N VAL A 75 13.01 20.25 -11.26
CA VAL A 75 11.89 20.50 -10.35
C VAL A 75 11.20 19.20 -9.99
N VAL A 76 10.90 19.02 -8.71
CA VAL A 76 10.07 17.88 -8.25
C VAL A 76 8.62 18.19 -8.59
N ARG A 77 8.00 17.34 -9.40
CA ARG A 77 6.62 17.45 -9.90
C ARG A 77 5.66 16.43 -9.30
N THR A 78 6.07 15.69 -8.28
CA THR A 78 5.26 14.62 -7.68
C THR A 78 3.87 15.07 -7.26
N SER A 79 3.71 16.27 -6.70
CA SER A 79 2.43 16.82 -6.26
C SER A 79 1.48 17.24 -7.40
N THR A 80 2.01 17.44 -8.60
CA THR A 80 1.24 17.82 -9.80
C THR A 80 1.15 16.67 -10.80
N SER A 81 1.53 15.47 -10.40
CA SER A 81 1.52 14.26 -11.23
C SER A 81 0.48 13.29 -10.73
N ILE A 82 -0.30 12.73 -11.65
CA ILE A 82 -1.36 11.76 -11.38
C ILE A 82 -1.09 10.49 -12.19
N LEU A 83 -1.12 9.35 -11.51
CA LEU A 83 -1.08 8.05 -12.16
C LEU A 83 -2.50 7.71 -12.62
N ASP A 84 -2.66 7.35 -13.87
CA ASP A 84 -3.96 7.01 -14.44
C ASP A 84 -4.45 5.62 -13.99
N SER A 85 -5.72 5.34 -14.20
CA SER A 85 -6.36 4.09 -13.78
C SER A 85 -5.77 2.83 -14.43
N ASN A 86 -5.07 2.98 -15.56
CA ASN A 86 -4.34 1.88 -16.21
C ASN A 86 -3.04 1.51 -15.47
N LEU A 87 -2.63 2.29 -14.46
CA LEU A 87 -1.41 2.15 -13.67
C LEU A 87 -0.11 2.27 -14.47
N GLN A 88 -0.16 2.83 -15.65
CA GLN A 88 0.98 2.94 -16.57
C GLN A 88 1.20 4.33 -17.11
N ASP A 89 0.14 5.12 -17.31
CA ASP A 89 0.25 6.47 -17.80
C ASP A 89 0.31 7.45 -16.62
N VAL A 90 1.26 8.40 -16.69
CA VAL A 90 1.45 9.46 -15.69
C VAL A 90 1.18 10.79 -16.35
N THR A 91 0.12 11.46 -15.93
CA THR A 91 -0.22 12.81 -16.38
C THR A 91 0.40 13.84 -15.45
N ILE A 92 1.20 14.75 -16.00
CA ILE A 92 1.95 15.78 -15.29
C ILE A 92 1.36 17.13 -15.67
N SER A 93 0.89 17.87 -14.67
CA SER A 93 0.21 19.17 -14.85
C SER A 93 1.08 20.34 -14.38
N GLY A 94 0.65 21.57 -14.70
CA GLY A 94 1.34 22.79 -14.30
C GLY A 94 2.62 23.07 -15.08
N LEU A 95 2.69 22.62 -16.33
CA LEU A 95 3.78 22.84 -17.26
C LEU A 95 3.56 24.11 -18.08
N ALA A 96 4.63 24.73 -18.57
CA ALA A 96 4.50 25.80 -19.54
C ALA A 96 4.14 25.26 -20.93
N ASN A 97 3.42 26.06 -21.70
CA ASN A 97 2.95 25.66 -23.02
C ASN A 97 4.10 25.65 -24.04
N ASN A 98 3.96 24.83 -25.07
CA ASN A 98 4.84 24.78 -26.23
C ASN A 98 6.32 24.49 -25.90
N LEU A 99 6.53 23.63 -24.89
CA LEU A 99 7.86 23.17 -24.47
C LEU A 99 7.94 21.66 -24.47
N THR A 100 9.16 21.15 -24.67
CA THR A 100 9.46 19.74 -24.50
C THR A 100 10.13 19.54 -23.14
N TYR A 101 9.60 18.60 -22.39
CA TYR A 101 10.07 18.27 -21.06
C TYR A 101 10.70 16.88 -21.05
N GLN A 102 11.66 16.71 -20.14
CA GLN A 102 12.22 15.40 -19.81
C GLN A 102 12.00 15.14 -18.32
N PHE A 103 11.63 13.92 -18.01
CA PHE A 103 11.35 13.48 -16.63
C PHE A 103 12.17 12.25 -16.27
N THR A 104 12.49 12.17 -14.99
CA THR A 104 12.88 10.95 -14.29
C THR A 104 11.76 10.57 -13.36
N ILE A 105 11.24 9.35 -13.52
CA ILE A 105 10.13 8.83 -12.69
C ILE A 105 10.60 7.60 -11.94
N GLN A 106 10.48 7.65 -10.62
CA GLN A 106 10.69 6.50 -9.73
C GLN A 106 9.34 5.98 -9.27
N TYR A 107 9.12 4.71 -9.46
CA TYR A 107 7.89 4.04 -9.06
C TYR A 107 8.16 2.59 -8.66
N TYR A 108 7.15 1.90 -8.15
CA TYR A 108 7.24 0.49 -7.80
C TYR A 108 6.45 -0.34 -8.81
N LYS A 109 7.08 -1.33 -9.42
CA LYS A 109 6.41 -2.37 -10.22
C LYS A 109 6.21 -3.63 -9.38
N VAL A 110 5.26 -4.47 -9.77
CA VAL A 110 5.12 -5.80 -9.18
C VAL A 110 6.32 -6.65 -9.59
N ASP A 111 6.99 -7.27 -8.61
CA ASP A 111 8.06 -8.23 -8.88
C ASP A 111 7.45 -9.46 -9.57
N THR A 112 7.78 -9.64 -10.85
CA THR A 112 7.26 -10.73 -11.67
C THR A 112 7.73 -12.10 -11.18
N VAL A 113 8.89 -12.18 -10.54
CA VAL A 113 9.40 -13.43 -9.96
C VAL A 113 8.54 -13.85 -8.77
N VAL A 114 8.23 -12.91 -7.88
CA VAL A 114 7.34 -13.15 -6.74
C VAL A 114 5.90 -13.42 -7.20
N GLU A 115 5.40 -12.65 -8.15
CA GLU A 115 4.02 -12.79 -8.66
C GLU A 115 3.82 -14.14 -9.38
N ASN A 116 4.81 -14.61 -10.14
CA ASN A 116 4.77 -15.88 -10.85
C ASN A 116 5.09 -17.09 -9.96
N SER A 117 5.68 -16.89 -8.78
CA SER A 117 5.90 -17.96 -7.81
C SER A 117 4.60 -18.30 -7.10
N THR A 118 3.91 -19.36 -7.56
CA THR A 118 2.61 -19.78 -7.01
C THR A 118 2.65 -19.98 -5.50
N SER A 119 3.70 -20.60 -4.98
CA SER A 119 3.84 -20.87 -3.55
C SER A 119 4.11 -19.60 -2.75
N LEU A 120 5.10 -18.81 -3.15
CA LEU A 120 5.49 -17.59 -2.41
C LEU A 120 4.39 -16.53 -2.48
N ASN A 121 3.83 -16.28 -3.65
CA ASN A 121 2.74 -15.33 -3.82
C ASN A 121 1.49 -15.74 -3.03
N SER A 122 1.17 -17.04 -3.00
CA SER A 122 0.06 -17.54 -2.18
C SER A 122 0.29 -17.31 -0.68
N ILE A 123 1.51 -17.52 -0.20
CA ILE A 123 1.88 -17.25 1.21
C ILE A 123 1.74 -15.75 1.50
N LEU A 124 2.33 -14.90 0.68
CA LEU A 124 2.29 -13.45 0.88
C LEU A 124 0.86 -12.88 0.84
N LYS A 125 0.04 -13.35 -0.11
CA LYS A 125 -1.39 -12.94 -0.21
C LYS A 125 -2.20 -13.38 1.01
N ARG A 126 -1.89 -14.53 1.62
CA ARG A 126 -2.58 -15.08 2.79
C ARG A 126 -2.00 -14.63 4.14
N PHE A 127 -0.86 -13.95 4.13
CA PHE A 127 -0.17 -13.58 5.36
C PHE A 127 -1.03 -12.70 6.27
N ASN A 128 -1.72 -11.72 5.71
CA ASN A 128 -2.66 -10.87 6.47
C ASN A 128 -3.79 -11.70 7.09
N LEU A 129 -4.32 -12.69 6.37
CA LEU A 129 -5.36 -13.57 6.89
C LEU A 129 -4.86 -14.39 8.09
N LEU A 130 -3.65 -14.93 8.01
CA LEU A 130 -3.04 -15.69 9.11
C LEU A 130 -2.87 -14.85 10.37
N ILE A 131 -2.47 -13.57 10.22
CA ILE A 131 -2.34 -12.64 11.34
C ILE A 131 -3.72 -12.37 11.97
N VAL A 132 -4.72 -12.09 11.14
CA VAL A 132 -6.10 -11.85 11.63
C VAL A 132 -6.63 -13.07 12.37
N LEU A 133 -6.44 -14.27 11.83
CA LEU A 133 -6.87 -15.51 12.48
C LEU A 133 -6.11 -15.77 13.80
N GLY A 134 -4.81 -15.53 13.81
CA GLY A 134 -3.99 -15.68 15.02
C GLY A 134 -4.41 -14.72 16.13
N THR A 135 -4.66 -13.46 15.81
CA THR A 135 -5.12 -12.47 16.79
C THR A 135 -6.54 -12.74 17.26
N LEU A 136 -7.44 -13.21 16.37
CA LEU A 136 -8.78 -13.63 16.74
C LEU A 136 -8.72 -14.82 17.73
N ALA A 137 -7.87 -15.81 17.48
CA ALA A 137 -7.66 -16.94 18.38
C ALA A 137 -7.21 -16.50 19.78
N VAL A 138 -6.25 -15.56 19.85
CA VAL A 138 -5.79 -14.99 21.14
C VAL A 138 -6.93 -14.26 21.85
N LEU A 139 -7.78 -13.51 21.15
CA LEU A 139 -8.95 -12.85 21.73
C LEU A 139 -9.96 -13.85 22.25
N VAL A 140 -10.28 -14.91 21.50
CA VAL A 140 -11.23 -15.94 21.93
C VAL A 140 -10.72 -16.66 23.17
N VAL A 141 -9.43 -17.02 23.22
CA VAL A 141 -8.81 -17.64 24.40
C VAL A 141 -8.83 -16.67 25.58
N GLY A 142 -8.47 -15.39 25.37
CA GLY A 142 -8.49 -14.36 26.41
C GLY A 142 -9.87 -14.14 27.01
N VAL A 143 -10.91 -14.10 26.17
CA VAL A 143 -12.30 -13.99 26.60
C VAL A 143 -12.72 -15.27 27.33
N GLY A 144 -12.39 -16.45 26.79
CA GLY A 144 -12.73 -17.74 27.43
C GLY A 144 -12.10 -17.90 28.82
N LEU A 145 -10.83 -17.52 28.96
CA LEU A 145 -10.15 -17.50 30.26
C LEU A 145 -10.81 -16.50 31.23
N SER A 146 -11.28 -15.37 30.74
CA SER A 146 -11.98 -14.36 31.52
C SER A 146 -13.31 -14.87 32.08
N PHE A 147 -14.04 -15.63 31.28
CA PHE A 147 -15.28 -16.28 31.75
C PHE A 147 -15.03 -17.38 32.78
N ASN A 148 -13.96 -18.15 32.64
CA ASN A 148 -13.65 -19.25 33.54
C ASN A 148 -13.01 -18.82 34.89
N TYR A 149 -12.11 -17.83 34.84
CA TYR A 149 -11.28 -17.44 35.98
C TYR A 149 -11.49 -16.00 36.47
N GLY A 150 -12.29 -15.21 35.75
CA GLY A 150 -12.48 -13.80 36.02
C GLY A 150 -13.78 -13.43 36.73
N ARG A 151 -14.03 -12.10 36.79
CA ARG A 151 -15.24 -11.51 37.40
C ARG A 151 -16.57 -11.96 36.77
N PHE A 152 -16.54 -12.61 35.63
CA PHE A 152 -17.71 -13.11 34.91
C PHE A 152 -18.03 -14.59 35.23
N ALA A 153 -17.27 -15.25 36.12
CA ALA A 153 -17.56 -16.62 36.55
C ALA A 153 -18.97 -16.79 37.13
N TRP A 154 -19.56 -15.72 37.68
CA TRP A 154 -20.93 -15.69 38.16
C TRP A 154 -21.96 -15.85 37.02
N LEU A 155 -21.69 -15.40 35.80
CA LEU A 155 -22.59 -15.55 34.65
C LEU A 155 -22.75 -17.02 34.25
N LYS A 156 -21.73 -17.86 34.45
CA LYS A 156 -21.79 -19.29 34.22
C LYS A 156 -22.88 -19.96 35.06
N LYS A 157 -23.16 -19.41 36.25
CA LYS A 157 -24.19 -19.90 37.15
C LYS A 157 -25.61 -19.61 36.65
N TYR A 158 -25.78 -18.54 35.84
CA TYR A 158 -27.10 -18.14 35.34
C TYR A 158 -27.40 -18.68 33.94
N PHE A 159 -26.41 -18.95 33.11
CA PHE A 159 -26.62 -19.37 31.74
C PHE A 159 -26.38 -20.86 31.46
N ASN A 160 -26.01 -21.65 32.49
CA ASN A 160 -25.89 -23.11 32.44
C ASN A 160 -25.11 -23.66 31.21
N PHE A 161 -24.00 -23.01 30.85
CA PHE A 161 -23.07 -23.50 29.83
C PHE A 161 -22.07 -24.50 30.36
#